data_ad5ad435958cac43711a92bf6ca9f190
#
_entry.id   ad5ad435958cac43711a92bf6ca9f190
#
_cell.length_a   1.000
_cell.length_b   1.000
_cell.length_c   1.000
_cell.angle_alpha   90.00
_cell.angle_beta   90.00
_cell.angle_gamma   90.00
#
_symmetry.space_group_name_H-M   'P 1'
#
loop_
_entity.id
_entity.type
_entity.pdbx_description
1 polymer ?
#
loop_
_entity_poly.entity_id
_entity_poly.type
_entity_poly.pdbx_seq_one_letter_code
_entity_poly.pdbx_strand_id
1 'polypeptide(L)'
;MARENSVMLVGRISNPSVTHSEGSESSTLTFSLAVLRRNKRIDYPRVAVYGVEKSKAYELYEQMKRKPMAIVKGVIETTLSSKTVVCPICGGKTKVPRLFTRVVATGIPFVLRENYTPSDFAEVSNNVKLLGEVCTRLQSRNGCTLYQLNVDRSFRIGNVPDDERHDRPWIKSFGSIGEEDAWRLSPGSVVYISGALQTRHVDRMVKCTNPCCEGEIKYPELYHEVITSRVEYLHNCDFAQEGYFDVRDSSDDCFEVFSSPEESEAMY
;
A
#
# COMPACT_ATOMS: atom_id res chain seq x y z
N MET A 1 4.85 -17.40 -15.66
CA MET A 1 4.61 -15.96 -15.91
C MET A 1 5.71 -15.18 -15.21
N ALA A 2 6.26 -14.13 -15.80
CA ALA A 2 7.23 -13.28 -15.12
C ALA A 2 6.56 -12.65 -13.89
N ARG A 3 7.29 -12.53 -12.78
CA ARG A 3 6.76 -12.03 -11.50
C ARG A 3 7.60 -10.85 -11.07
N GLU A 4 6.96 -9.73 -10.85
CA GLU A 4 7.62 -8.55 -10.29
C GLU A 4 6.70 -7.95 -9.22
N ASN A 5 7.16 -7.99 -7.99
CA ASN A 5 6.60 -7.28 -6.85
C ASN A 5 7.80 -6.78 -6.06
N SER A 6 8.26 -5.58 -6.36
CA SER A 6 9.43 -5.03 -5.71
C SER A 6 9.18 -3.61 -5.23
N VAL A 7 9.68 -3.32 -4.05
CA VAL A 7 9.60 -2.03 -3.38
C VAL A 7 10.97 -1.65 -2.84
N MET A 8 11.40 -0.42 -3.11
CA MET A 8 12.54 0.19 -2.46
C MET A 8 12.10 1.50 -1.82
N LEU A 9 12.26 1.61 -0.51
CA LEU A 9 11.93 2.79 0.27
C LEU A 9 13.16 3.32 1.00
N VAL A 10 13.31 4.64 1.03
CA VAL A 10 14.33 5.32 1.84
C VAL A 10 13.62 6.32 2.75
N GLY A 11 13.83 6.23 4.04
CA GLY A 11 13.15 7.11 4.98
C GLY A 11 13.64 6.94 6.42
N ARG A 12 13.04 7.71 7.31
CA ARG A 12 13.34 7.67 8.74
C ARG A 12 12.44 6.64 9.43
N ILE A 13 13.03 5.73 10.18
CA ILE A 13 12.29 4.74 10.98
C ILE A 13 11.48 5.44 12.06
N SER A 14 10.23 5.01 12.25
CA SER A 14 9.34 5.46 13.31
C SER A 14 8.51 4.30 13.86
N ASN A 15 8.10 4.41 15.12
CA ASN A 15 7.22 3.45 15.80
C ASN A 15 7.66 1.97 15.66
N PRO A 16 8.94 1.64 15.97
CA PRO A 16 9.39 0.25 15.91
C PRO A 16 8.73 -0.59 16.99
N SER A 17 8.45 -1.84 16.68
CA SER A 17 8.00 -2.86 17.63
C SER A 17 8.56 -4.23 17.28
N VAL A 18 8.67 -5.09 18.30
CA VAL A 18 9.10 -6.48 18.18
C VAL A 18 7.98 -7.37 18.67
N THR A 19 7.68 -8.41 17.91
CA THR A 19 6.71 -9.43 18.30
C THR A 19 7.39 -10.80 18.24
N HIS A 20 7.17 -11.61 19.26
CA HIS A 20 7.65 -12.98 19.33
C HIS A 20 6.47 -13.93 19.21
N SER A 21 6.58 -14.95 18.37
CA SER A 21 5.63 -16.06 18.38
C SER A 21 6.04 -17.04 19.48
N GLU A 22 5.06 -17.54 20.24
CA GLU A 22 5.30 -18.57 21.24
C GLU A 22 5.91 -19.82 20.58
N GLY A 23 6.95 -20.37 21.19
CA GLY A 23 7.66 -21.57 20.68
C GLY A 23 8.55 -21.32 19.45
N SER A 24 8.66 -20.08 18.95
CA SER A 24 9.55 -19.75 17.82
C SER A 24 10.85 -19.14 18.30
N GLU A 25 11.98 -19.54 17.68
CA GLU A 25 13.29 -18.89 17.86
C GLU A 25 13.40 -17.56 17.09
N SER A 26 12.44 -17.27 16.23
CA SER A 26 12.44 -16.08 15.41
C SER A 26 11.41 -15.05 15.90
N SER A 27 11.66 -13.80 15.52
CA SER A 27 10.85 -12.64 15.86
C SER A 27 10.45 -11.90 14.60
N THR A 28 9.40 -11.10 14.71
CA THR A 28 8.98 -10.14 13.68
C THR A 28 9.24 -8.73 14.19
N LEU A 29 10.00 -7.96 13.41
CA LEU A 29 10.15 -6.52 13.61
C LEU A 29 9.14 -5.79 12.74
N THR A 30 8.43 -4.83 13.29
CA THR A 30 7.54 -3.95 12.52
C THR A 30 7.82 -2.49 12.85
N PHE A 31 7.70 -1.63 11.85
CA PHE A 31 7.87 -0.18 12.01
C PHE A 31 7.17 0.57 10.87
N SER A 32 7.03 1.87 10.99
CA SER A 32 6.68 2.76 9.89
C SER A 32 7.92 3.47 9.38
N LEU A 33 7.97 3.73 8.08
CA LEU A 33 9.07 4.47 7.46
C LEU A 33 8.55 5.84 7.01
N ALA A 34 9.08 6.93 7.56
CA ALA A 34 8.74 8.28 7.12
C ALA A 34 9.49 8.60 5.82
N VAL A 35 8.80 8.47 4.69
CA VAL A 35 9.33 8.65 3.33
C VAL A 35 8.94 10.02 2.82
N LEU A 36 9.92 10.86 2.47
CA LEU A 36 9.69 12.20 1.95
C LEU A 36 9.43 12.15 0.44
N ARG A 37 8.32 12.74 -0.02
CA ARG A 37 8.01 12.95 -1.45
C ARG A 37 8.69 14.21 -1.99
N ARG A 38 8.78 14.32 -3.33
CA ARG A 38 9.22 15.55 -4.01
C ARG A 38 8.43 16.80 -3.61
N ASN A 39 7.11 16.67 -3.42
CA ASN A 39 6.22 17.75 -3.00
C ASN A 39 6.26 18.05 -1.49
N LYS A 40 7.28 17.56 -0.77
CA LYS A 40 7.51 17.73 0.68
C LYS A 40 6.46 17.07 1.59
N ARG A 41 5.52 16.30 1.06
CA ARG A 41 4.63 15.45 1.88
C ARG A 41 5.38 14.21 2.36
N ILE A 42 4.94 13.63 3.47
CA ILE A 42 5.58 12.45 4.06
C ILE A 42 4.56 11.31 4.08
N ASP A 43 4.98 10.17 3.52
CA ASP A 43 4.27 8.91 3.63
C ASP A 43 4.79 8.09 4.81
N TYR A 44 3.92 7.25 5.35
CA TYR A 44 4.25 6.35 6.47
C TYR A 44 3.91 4.89 6.13
N PRO A 45 4.53 4.30 5.08
CA PRO A 45 4.33 2.88 4.81
C PRO A 45 4.75 2.04 6.00
N ARG A 46 3.95 1.00 6.29
CA ARG A 46 4.26 0.00 7.31
C ARG A 46 5.22 -1.02 6.73
N VAL A 47 6.23 -1.39 7.51
CA VAL A 47 7.25 -2.37 7.15
C VAL A 47 7.23 -3.50 8.16
N ALA A 48 7.39 -4.75 7.68
CA ALA A 48 7.61 -5.93 8.50
C ALA A 48 8.88 -6.65 8.05
N VAL A 49 9.68 -7.12 9.02
CA VAL A 49 10.85 -7.98 8.83
C VAL A 49 10.60 -9.26 9.59
N TYR A 50 10.46 -10.35 8.87
CA TYR A 50 10.18 -11.66 9.46
C TYR A 50 11.45 -12.50 9.65
N GLY A 51 11.35 -13.49 10.52
CA GLY A 51 12.38 -14.51 10.67
C GLY A 51 13.69 -14.01 11.28
N VAL A 52 13.67 -12.90 12.00
CA VAL A 52 14.86 -12.37 12.67
C VAL A 52 15.10 -13.14 13.97
N GLU A 53 16.32 -13.64 14.18
CA GLU A 53 16.71 -14.27 15.44
C GLU A 53 16.42 -13.32 16.62
N LYS A 54 15.95 -13.87 17.76
CA LYS A 54 15.49 -13.05 18.91
C LYS A 54 16.55 -12.06 19.41
N SER A 55 17.79 -12.50 19.59
CA SER A 55 18.90 -11.64 20.04
C SER A 55 19.12 -10.47 19.10
N LYS A 56 19.17 -10.76 17.78
CA LYS A 56 19.35 -9.78 16.72
C LYS A 56 18.15 -8.84 16.59
N ALA A 57 16.94 -9.34 16.83
CA ALA A 57 15.72 -8.53 16.80
C ALA A 57 15.73 -7.44 17.88
N TYR A 58 16.20 -7.78 19.08
CA TYR A 58 16.34 -6.78 20.17
C TYR A 58 17.42 -5.73 19.87
N GLU A 59 18.57 -6.16 19.35
CA GLU A 59 19.65 -5.26 18.95
C GLU A 59 19.15 -4.26 17.89
N LEU A 60 18.50 -4.76 16.84
CA LEU A 60 17.93 -3.92 15.78
C LEU A 60 16.82 -2.99 16.31
N TYR A 61 15.97 -3.50 17.20
CA TYR A 61 14.92 -2.69 17.83
C TYR A 61 15.51 -1.51 18.60
N GLU A 62 16.56 -1.72 19.41
CA GLU A 62 17.25 -0.65 20.15
C GLU A 62 17.91 0.37 19.19
N GLN A 63 18.48 -0.09 18.06
CA GLN A 63 18.97 0.80 17.02
C GLN A 63 17.82 1.62 16.39
N MET A 64 16.68 0.98 16.09
CA MET A 64 15.52 1.61 15.46
C MET A 64 14.85 2.67 16.34
N LYS A 65 14.90 2.53 17.67
CA LYS A 65 14.39 3.54 18.61
C LYS A 65 15.06 4.91 18.45
N ARG A 66 16.27 4.95 17.94
CA ARG A 66 16.99 6.19 17.62
C ARG A 66 16.47 6.89 16.36
N LYS A 67 15.48 6.28 15.69
CA LYS A 67 14.85 6.78 14.46
C LYS A 67 15.85 7.06 13.33
N PRO A 68 16.75 6.13 12.99
CA PRO A 68 17.74 6.33 11.94
C PRO A 68 17.07 6.40 10.55
N MET A 69 17.81 6.93 9.58
CA MET A 69 17.50 6.77 8.17
C MET A 69 17.81 5.32 7.75
N ALA A 70 16.93 4.72 6.96
CA ALA A 70 17.13 3.36 6.48
C ALA A 70 16.67 3.19 5.03
N ILE A 71 17.32 2.24 4.35
CA ILE A 71 16.89 1.72 3.04
C ILE A 71 16.20 0.39 3.28
N VAL A 72 14.97 0.25 2.83
CA VAL A 72 14.17 -0.98 2.86
C VAL A 72 13.96 -1.46 1.44
N LYS A 73 14.34 -2.71 1.17
CA LYS A 73 13.96 -3.43 -0.05
C LYS A 73 12.99 -4.54 0.33
N GLY A 74 11.93 -4.71 -0.44
CA GLY A 74 10.89 -5.66 -0.08
C GLY A 74 9.86 -5.85 -1.17
N VAL A 75 8.72 -6.41 -0.77
CA VAL A 75 7.52 -6.62 -1.59
C VAL A 75 6.32 -5.99 -0.90
N ILE A 76 5.30 -5.63 -1.66
CA ILE A 76 3.98 -5.30 -1.11
C ILE A 76 3.30 -6.61 -0.72
N GLU A 77 2.81 -6.67 0.50
CA GLU A 77 1.93 -7.72 1.00
C GLU A 77 0.57 -7.12 1.32
N THR A 78 -0.48 -7.81 0.90
CA THR A 78 -1.86 -7.45 1.22
C THR A 78 -2.54 -8.62 1.93
N THR A 79 -3.28 -8.33 3.01
CA THR A 79 -3.99 -9.34 3.79
C THR A 79 -5.38 -8.84 4.14
N LEU A 80 -6.39 -9.66 3.88
CA LEU A 80 -7.74 -9.39 4.38
C LEU A 80 -7.75 -9.57 5.91
N SER A 81 -8.20 -8.56 6.62
CA SER A 81 -8.28 -8.55 8.07
C SER A 81 -9.55 -7.85 8.54
N SER A 82 -9.82 -7.87 9.83
CA SER A 82 -10.91 -7.09 10.40
C SER A 82 -10.39 -6.14 11.48
N LYS A 83 -10.99 -4.94 11.52
CA LYS A 83 -10.78 -3.96 12.60
C LYS A 83 -12.04 -3.90 13.45
N THR A 84 -11.89 -3.98 14.77
CA THR A 84 -13.01 -3.74 15.69
C THR A 84 -13.08 -2.26 16.01
N VAL A 85 -14.24 -1.65 15.76
CA VAL A 85 -14.54 -0.25 16.09
C VAL A 85 -15.63 -0.21 17.15
N VAL A 86 -15.62 0.81 18.00
CA VAL A 86 -16.55 0.93 19.13
C VAL A 86 -17.54 2.07 18.83
N CYS A 87 -18.80 1.77 18.97
CA CYS A 87 -19.85 2.77 18.79
C CYS A 87 -19.81 3.80 19.93
N PRO A 88 -19.73 5.10 19.61
CA PRO A 88 -19.69 6.15 20.63
C PRO A 88 -21.04 6.32 21.38
N ILE A 89 -22.15 5.81 20.82
CA ILE A 89 -23.48 5.95 21.41
C ILE A 89 -23.77 4.82 22.39
N CYS A 90 -23.59 3.55 21.98
CA CYS A 90 -23.99 2.39 22.78
C CYS A 90 -22.81 1.57 23.34
N GLY A 91 -21.56 1.89 22.99
CA GLY A 91 -20.38 1.11 23.35
C GLY A 91 -20.27 -0.24 22.63
N GLY A 92 -21.20 -0.57 21.73
CA GLY A 92 -21.19 -1.82 20.96
C GLY A 92 -19.97 -1.91 20.05
N LYS A 93 -19.48 -3.15 19.84
CA LYS A 93 -18.30 -3.42 19.00
C LYS A 93 -18.75 -3.92 17.64
N THR A 94 -18.33 -3.23 16.58
CA THR A 94 -18.58 -3.60 15.19
C THR A 94 -17.27 -4.06 14.54
N LYS A 95 -17.26 -5.22 13.87
CA LYS A 95 -16.12 -5.69 13.08
C LYS A 95 -16.25 -5.17 11.65
N VAL A 96 -15.23 -4.49 11.17
CA VAL A 96 -15.18 -3.92 9.82
C VAL A 96 -14.08 -4.64 9.04
N PRO A 97 -14.40 -5.22 7.87
CA PRO A 97 -13.38 -5.81 7.01
C PRO A 97 -12.46 -4.71 6.45
N ARG A 98 -11.20 -5.04 6.27
CA ARG A 98 -10.22 -4.14 5.67
C ARG A 98 -9.16 -4.91 4.90
N LEU A 99 -8.64 -4.32 3.85
CA LEU A 99 -7.42 -4.75 3.20
C LEU A 99 -6.23 -4.11 3.93
N PHE A 100 -5.47 -4.92 4.65
CA PHE A 100 -4.26 -4.46 5.32
C PHE A 100 -3.08 -4.59 4.36
N THR A 101 -2.40 -3.48 4.09
CA THR A 101 -1.23 -3.43 3.19
C THR A 101 0.01 -3.06 3.98
N ARG A 102 1.13 -3.73 3.71
CA ARG A 102 2.45 -3.43 4.26
C ARG A 102 3.55 -3.80 3.28
N VAL A 103 4.75 -3.34 3.54
CA VAL A 103 5.97 -3.79 2.85
C VAL A 103 6.62 -4.87 3.70
N VAL A 104 6.83 -6.05 3.12
CA VAL A 104 7.64 -7.10 3.74
C VAL A 104 9.05 -6.98 3.22
N ALA A 105 9.97 -6.68 4.12
CA ALA A 105 11.38 -6.55 3.77
C ALA A 105 11.98 -7.92 3.42
N THR A 106 12.74 -7.99 2.33
CA THR A 106 13.45 -9.20 1.88
C THR A 106 14.75 -9.46 2.65
N GLY A 107 15.06 -8.59 3.59
CA GLY A 107 16.22 -8.70 4.46
C GLY A 107 16.21 -7.62 5.53
N ILE A 108 17.24 -7.60 6.37
CA ILE A 108 17.40 -6.57 7.40
C ILE A 108 17.58 -5.21 6.70
N PRO A 109 16.83 -4.17 7.11
CA PRO A 109 16.98 -2.82 6.58
C PRO A 109 18.40 -2.30 6.71
N PHE A 110 18.91 -1.67 5.66
CA PHE A 110 20.22 -1.05 5.70
C PHE A 110 20.11 0.33 6.39
N VAL A 111 20.66 0.44 7.58
CA VAL A 111 20.69 1.70 8.34
C VAL A 111 21.78 2.61 7.77
N LEU A 112 21.42 3.84 7.42
CA LEU A 112 22.31 4.86 6.91
C LEU A 112 23.05 5.54 8.06
N ARG A 113 24.21 6.12 7.75
CA ARG A 113 24.99 6.94 8.71
C ARG A 113 24.18 8.19 9.10
N GLU A 114 24.48 8.76 10.28
CA GLU A 114 23.70 9.85 10.89
C GLU A 114 23.63 11.14 10.05
N ASN A 115 24.52 11.34 9.09
CA ASN A 115 24.65 12.54 8.29
C ASN A 115 23.57 12.70 7.19
N TYR A 116 22.78 11.64 6.92
CA TYR A 116 21.77 11.68 5.86
C TYR A 116 20.43 12.19 6.36
N THR A 117 19.81 13.03 5.56
CA THR A 117 18.46 13.57 5.78
C THR A 117 17.46 13.01 4.77
N PRO A 118 16.16 13.03 5.04
CA PRO A 118 15.16 12.62 4.04
C PRO A 118 15.24 13.39 2.72
N SER A 119 15.69 14.64 2.75
CA SER A 119 15.82 15.49 1.55
C SER A 119 16.88 14.98 0.57
N ASP A 120 17.93 14.33 1.06
CA ASP A 120 19.01 13.77 0.22
C ASP A 120 18.52 12.64 -0.69
N PHE A 121 17.37 12.06 -0.40
CA PHE A 121 16.78 10.94 -1.11
C PHE A 121 15.40 11.21 -1.72
N ALA A 122 14.89 12.43 -1.65
CA ALA A 122 13.50 12.74 -2.04
C ALA A 122 13.12 12.29 -3.47
N GLU A 123 14.08 12.21 -4.38
CA GLU A 123 13.84 11.77 -5.77
C GLU A 123 13.81 10.25 -5.93
N VAL A 124 14.50 9.50 -5.05
CA VAL A 124 14.68 8.04 -5.15
C VAL A 124 14.12 7.29 -3.95
N SER A 125 13.49 8.03 -3.04
CA SER A 125 13.05 7.51 -1.74
C SER A 125 11.95 6.46 -1.81
N ASN A 126 11.24 6.36 -2.94
CA ASN A 126 10.05 5.55 -3.07
C ASN A 126 9.92 5.01 -4.49
N ASN A 127 10.25 3.77 -4.67
CA ASN A 127 10.21 3.10 -5.97
C ASN A 127 9.48 1.77 -5.85
N VAL A 128 8.41 1.62 -6.60
CA VAL A 128 7.58 0.41 -6.67
C VAL A 128 7.55 -0.07 -8.11
N LYS A 129 7.72 -1.39 -8.30
CA LYS A 129 7.57 -2.06 -9.60
C LYS A 129 6.70 -3.28 -9.42
N LEU A 130 5.63 -3.36 -10.20
CA LEU A 130 4.64 -4.43 -10.13
C LEU A 130 4.36 -4.97 -11.54
N LEU A 131 4.32 -6.28 -11.67
CA LEU A 131 3.79 -6.98 -12.84
C LEU A 131 2.59 -7.79 -12.37
N GLY A 132 1.41 -7.52 -12.93
CA GLY A 132 0.19 -8.18 -12.47
C GLY A 132 -0.97 -8.04 -13.44
N GLU A 133 -2.07 -8.67 -13.06
CA GLU A 133 -3.34 -8.68 -13.77
C GLU A 133 -4.35 -7.79 -13.04
N VAL A 134 -5.07 -6.96 -13.77
CA VAL A 134 -6.18 -6.15 -13.23
C VAL A 134 -7.29 -7.09 -12.76
N CYS A 135 -7.61 -7.06 -11.47
CA CYS A 135 -8.55 -7.99 -10.86
C CYS A 135 -9.87 -7.35 -10.39
N THR A 136 -10.04 -6.05 -10.55
CA THR A 136 -11.28 -5.34 -10.22
C THR A 136 -11.78 -4.50 -11.39
N ARG A 137 -13.06 -4.10 -11.35
CA ARG A 137 -13.56 -3.04 -12.24
C ARG A 137 -12.82 -1.75 -11.95
N LEU A 138 -12.55 -0.99 -13.00
CA LEU A 138 -11.93 0.32 -12.87
C LEU A 138 -12.95 1.35 -12.37
N GLN A 139 -12.50 2.17 -11.46
CA GLN A 139 -13.22 3.36 -11.00
C GLN A 139 -12.51 4.57 -11.59
N SER A 140 -13.15 5.24 -12.55
CA SER A 140 -12.55 6.39 -13.24
C SER A 140 -13.41 7.62 -13.04
N ARG A 141 -12.77 8.72 -12.62
CA ARG A 141 -13.42 10.02 -12.45
C ARG A 141 -12.37 11.14 -12.55
N ASN A 142 -12.67 12.16 -13.36
CA ASN A 142 -11.85 13.37 -13.47
C ASN A 142 -10.34 13.11 -13.72
N GLY A 143 -10.02 12.24 -14.68
CA GLY A 143 -8.63 11.90 -15.00
C GLY A 143 -7.91 11.07 -13.92
N CYS A 144 -8.64 10.52 -12.96
CA CYS A 144 -8.13 9.62 -11.95
C CYS A 144 -8.75 8.23 -12.14
N THR A 145 -7.92 7.19 -12.22
CA THR A 145 -8.36 5.80 -12.35
C THR A 145 -7.81 4.96 -11.22
N LEU A 146 -8.68 4.21 -10.54
CA LEU A 146 -8.40 3.35 -9.40
C LEU A 146 -8.78 1.92 -9.72
N TYR A 147 -7.88 0.96 -9.44
CA TYR A 147 -8.09 -0.48 -9.61
C TYR A 147 -7.17 -1.30 -8.72
N GLN A 148 -7.40 -2.61 -8.62
CA GLN A 148 -6.48 -3.53 -7.95
C GLN A 148 -5.75 -4.40 -8.97
N LEU A 149 -4.49 -4.66 -8.68
CA LEU A 149 -3.66 -5.61 -9.40
C LEU A 149 -3.53 -6.90 -8.60
N ASN A 150 -3.71 -8.04 -9.26
CA ASN A 150 -3.32 -9.34 -8.73
C ASN A 150 -1.83 -9.56 -9.07
N VAL A 151 -0.99 -9.54 -8.05
CA VAL A 151 0.47 -9.59 -8.19
C VAL A 151 1.02 -10.80 -7.45
N ASP A 152 1.87 -11.59 -8.12
CA ASP A 152 2.52 -12.74 -7.50
C ASP A 152 3.77 -12.32 -6.72
N ARG A 153 3.96 -12.93 -5.56
CA ARG A 153 5.22 -12.86 -4.82
C ARG A 153 6.20 -13.94 -5.30
N SER A 154 7.47 -13.61 -5.36
CA SER A 154 8.54 -14.56 -5.69
C SER A 154 8.87 -15.52 -4.55
N PHE A 155 8.43 -15.25 -3.32
CA PHE A 155 8.69 -16.06 -2.12
C PHE A 155 7.46 -16.14 -1.21
N ARG A 156 7.46 -17.14 -0.31
CA ARG A 156 6.41 -17.31 0.70
C ARG A 156 6.69 -16.46 1.93
N ILE A 157 5.62 -15.93 2.52
CA ILE A 157 5.65 -15.28 3.81
C ILE A 157 4.92 -16.22 4.79
N GLY A 158 5.68 -16.82 5.71
CA GLY A 158 5.13 -17.82 6.63
C GLY A 158 4.77 -19.15 5.95
N ASN A 159 3.91 -19.94 6.59
CA ASN A 159 3.42 -21.24 6.10
C ASN A 159 2.12 -21.11 5.31
N VAL A 160 2.03 -20.11 4.45
CA VAL A 160 0.82 -19.86 3.67
C VAL A 160 0.78 -20.78 2.44
N PRO A 161 -0.36 -21.35 2.06
CA PRO A 161 -0.53 -22.13 0.83
C PRO A 161 -0.10 -21.38 -0.43
N ASP A 162 0.21 -22.11 -1.51
CA ASP A 162 0.71 -21.51 -2.75
C ASP A 162 -0.29 -20.58 -3.45
N ASP A 163 -1.58 -20.83 -3.27
CA ASP A 163 -2.69 -20.01 -3.77
C ASP A 163 -2.85 -18.66 -3.04
N GLU A 164 -2.27 -18.51 -1.85
CA GLU A 164 -2.27 -17.25 -1.10
C GLU A 164 -1.00 -16.39 -1.33
N ARG A 165 -0.23 -16.66 -2.38
CA ARG A 165 0.93 -15.83 -2.76
C ARG A 165 0.55 -14.57 -3.54
N HIS A 166 -0.73 -14.36 -3.76
CA HIS A 166 -1.23 -13.23 -4.51
C HIS A 166 -1.49 -12.05 -3.59
N ASP A 167 -0.96 -10.92 -3.99
CA ASP A 167 -1.23 -9.63 -3.35
C ASP A 167 -2.12 -8.80 -4.24
N ARG A 168 -2.98 -7.98 -3.64
CA ARG A 168 -3.93 -7.13 -4.36
C ARG A 168 -3.78 -5.66 -3.96
N PRO A 169 -2.63 -5.03 -4.27
CA PRO A 169 -2.45 -3.62 -3.99
C PRO A 169 -3.41 -2.76 -4.80
N TRP A 170 -3.85 -1.65 -4.20
CA TRP A 170 -4.56 -0.60 -4.89
C TRP A 170 -3.59 0.20 -5.75
N ILE A 171 -3.96 0.40 -7.02
CA ILE A 171 -3.24 1.18 -8.01
C ILE A 171 -4.07 2.41 -8.32
N LYS A 172 -3.42 3.56 -8.39
CA LYS A 172 -4.05 4.83 -8.69
C LYS A 172 -3.23 5.61 -9.71
N SER A 173 -3.87 5.94 -10.81
CA SER A 173 -3.28 6.66 -11.93
C SER A 173 -3.94 8.03 -12.07
N PHE A 174 -3.18 9.03 -12.46
CA PHE A 174 -3.66 10.40 -12.61
C PHE A 174 -3.32 10.98 -13.98
N GLY A 175 -4.07 12.01 -14.37
CA GLY A 175 -3.85 12.75 -15.61
C GLY A 175 -3.91 11.85 -16.84
N SER A 176 -3.03 12.06 -17.81
CA SER A 176 -2.99 11.28 -19.06
C SER A 176 -2.86 9.77 -18.83
N ILE A 177 -2.09 9.33 -17.81
CA ILE A 177 -1.98 7.90 -17.45
C ILE A 177 -3.34 7.39 -16.95
N GLY A 178 -4.03 8.17 -16.08
CA GLY A 178 -5.34 7.78 -15.57
C GLY A 178 -6.41 7.72 -16.66
N GLU A 179 -6.40 8.62 -17.61
CA GLU A 179 -7.28 8.60 -18.78
C GLU A 179 -6.97 7.41 -19.69
N GLU A 180 -5.69 7.14 -19.94
CA GLU A 180 -5.25 6.00 -20.75
C GLU A 180 -5.62 4.67 -20.08
N ASP A 181 -5.40 4.51 -18.77
CA ASP A 181 -5.81 3.34 -18.01
C ASP A 181 -7.33 3.12 -18.10
N ALA A 182 -8.13 4.20 -18.04
CA ALA A 182 -9.59 4.12 -18.05
C ALA A 182 -10.17 3.48 -19.33
N TRP A 183 -9.52 3.67 -20.47
CA TRP A 183 -10.01 3.08 -21.74
C TRP A 183 -9.23 1.84 -22.19
N ARG A 184 -7.95 1.69 -21.79
CA ARG A 184 -7.15 0.52 -22.16
C ARG A 184 -7.38 -0.70 -21.27
N LEU A 185 -7.72 -0.50 -20.00
CA LEU A 185 -7.75 -1.56 -19.03
C LEU A 185 -9.15 -2.11 -18.78
N SER A 186 -9.18 -3.41 -18.54
CA SER A 186 -10.36 -4.14 -18.06
C SER A 186 -9.89 -5.26 -17.11
N PRO A 187 -10.77 -5.87 -16.32
CA PRO A 187 -10.42 -7.07 -15.57
C PRO A 187 -9.83 -8.15 -16.50
N GLY A 188 -8.66 -8.67 -16.14
CA GLY A 188 -7.87 -9.59 -16.98
C GLY A 188 -6.75 -8.92 -17.79
N SER A 189 -6.68 -7.58 -17.85
CA SER A 189 -5.56 -6.88 -18.48
C SER A 189 -4.27 -7.07 -17.67
N VAL A 190 -3.16 -7.35 -18.36
CA VAL A 190 -1.84 -7.52 -17.75
C VAL A 190 -0.99 -6.28 -18.00
N VAL A 191 -0.46 -5.73 -16.93
CA VAL A 191 0.35 -4.50 -16.97
C VAL A 191 1.62 -4.62 -16.14
N TYR A 192 2.64 -3.86 -16.56
CA TYR A 192 3.81 -3.57 -15.74
C TYR A 192 3.77 -2.11 -15.29
N ILE A 193 3.83 -1.90 -13.98
CA ILE A 193 3.68 -0.59 -13.35
C ILE A 193 4.97 -0.18 -12.65
N SER A 194 5.39 1.05 -12.90
CA SER A 194 6.36 1.77 -12.08
C SER A 194 5.65 2.90 -11.34
N GLY A 195 5.97 3.09 -10.05
CA GLY A 195 5.30 4.11 -9.26
C GLY A 195 5.88 4.28 -7.86
N ALA A 196 5.09 4.88 -6.98
CA ALA A 196 5.44 5.15 -5.60
C ALA A 196 4.33 4.69 -4.64
N LEU A 197 4.71 4.07 -3.52
CA LEU A 197 3.77 3.68 -2.47
C LEU A 197 3.43 4.90 -1.61
N GLN A 198 2.18 5.33 -1.66
CA GLN A 198 1.68 6.45 -0.89
C GLN A 198 0.74 6.00 0.22
N THR A 199 0.68 6.80 1.27
CA THR A 199 -0.22 6.58 2.39
C THR A 199 -1.14 7.78 2.57
N ARG A 200 -2.43 7.51 2.87
CA ARG A 200 -3.39 8.56 3.24
C ARG A 200 -4.29 8.10 4.37
N HIS A 201 -4.68 9.02 5.22
CA HIS A 201 -5.72 8.80 6.21
C HIS A 201 -7.07 9.13 5.59
N VAL A 202 -8.03 8.22 5.77
CA VAL A 202 -9.41 8.39 5.35
C VAL A 202 -10.31 8.14 6.54
N ASP A 203 -11.24 9.04 6.79
CA ASP A 203 -12.30 8.84 7.77
C ASP A 203 -13.40 7.99 7.12
N ARG A 204 -13.63 6.82 7.68
CA ARG A 204 -14.72 5.92 7.26
C ARG A 204 -15.87 5.96 8.23
N MET A 205 -17.05 5.69 7.71
CA MET A 205 -18.28 5.55 8.49
C MET A 205 -18.83 4.13 8.33
N VAL A 206 -19.32 3.55 9.42
CA VAL A 206 -20.02 2.27 9.42
C VAL A 206 -21.18 2.33 10.40
N LYS A 207 -22.29 1.70 10.04
CA LYS A 207 -23.43 1.55 10.94
C LYS A 207 -23.10 0.64 12.11
N CYS A 208 -23.60 0.98 13.29
CA CYS A 208 -23.47 0.12 14.45
C CYS A 208 -24.21 -1.22 14.22
N THR A 209 -23.58 -2.34 14.53
CA THR A 209 -24.19 -3.67 14.38
C THR A 209 -25.14 -4.05 15.56
N ASN A 210 -25.23 -3.21 16.59
CA ASN A 210 -26.18 -3.43 17.68
C ASN A 210 -27.62 -3.10 17.16
N PRO A 211 -28.55 -4.08 17.16
CA PRO A 211 -29.90 -3.88 16.61
C PRO A 211 -30.71 -2.74 17.27
N CYS A 212 -30.37 -2.41 18.51
CA CYS A 212 -31.03 -1.33 19.27
C CYS A 212 -30.34 0.04 19.09
N CYS A 213 -29.39 0.16 18.15
CA CYS A 213 -28.63 1.39 17.97
C CYS A 213 -28.55 1.76 16.49
N GLU A 214 -29.10 2.89 16.14
CA GLU A 214 -29.01 3.47 14.77
C GLU A 214 -27.78 4.34 14.57
N GLY A 215 -26.79 4.26 15.47
CA GLY A 215 -25.60 5.11 15.45
C GLY A 215 -24.62 4.76 14.34
N GLU A 216 -23.97 5.78 13.82
CA GLU A 216 -22.85 5.65 12.90
C GLU A 216 -21.51 5.78 13.65
N ILE A 217 -20.53 4.98 13.25
CA ILE A 217 -19.21 4.95 13.84
C ILE A 217 -18.23 5.54 12.83
N LYS A 218 -17.71 6.73 13.12
CA LYS A 218 -16.60 7.32 12.35
C LYS A 218 -15.27 6.83 12.88
N TYR A 219 -14.38 6.33 11.98
CA TYR A 219 -13.06 5.87 12.38
C TYR A 219 -12.01 6.18 11.30
N PRO A 220 -10.77 6.52 11.69
CA PRO A 220 -9.69 6.74 10.76
C PRO A 220 -9.11 5.41 10.26
N GLU A 221 -8.87 5.33 8.97
CA GLU A 221 -8.17 4.23 8.32
C GLU A 221 -6.98 4.72 7.51
N LEU A 222 -5.86 3.98 7.57
CA LEU A 222 -4.67 4.27 6.80
C LEU A 222 -4.67 3.40 5.54
N TYR A 223 -4.83 4.04 4.39
CA TYR A 223 -4.74 3.43 3.07
C TYR A 223 -3.32 3.47 2.54
N HIS A 224 -2.96 2.42 1.81
CA HIS A 224 -1.74 2.33 1.04
C HIS A 224 -2.13 2.15 -0.43
N GLU A 225 -1.68 3.03 -1.29
CA GLU A 225 -1.97 3.03 -2.71
C GLU A 225 -0.66 3.17 -3.49
N VAL A 226 -0.52 2.47 -4.61
CA VAL A 226 0.59 2.67 -5.54
C VAL A 226 0.15 3.71 -6.55
N ILE A 227 0.77 4.88 -6.51
CA ILE A 227 0.56 5.94 -7.50
C ILE A 227 1.47 5.68 -8.68
N THR A 228 0.90 5.54 -9.86
CA THR A 228 1.66 5.23 -11.07
C THR A 228 2.42 6.44 -11.58
N SER A 229 3.65 6.21 -12.02
CA SER A 229 4.43 7.16 -12.81
C SER A 229 4.62 6.68 -14.24
N ARG A 230 4.41 5.37 -14.49
CA ARG A 230 4.48 4.74 -15.81
C ARG A 230 3.70 3.44 -15.78
N VAL A 231 2.95 3.17 -16.85
CA VAL A 231 2.27 1.90 -17.10
C VAL A 231 2.72 1.37 -18.45
N GLU A 232 3.06 0.08 -18.53
CA GLU A 232 3.31 -0.63 -19.77
C GLU A 232 2.19 -1.67 -19.94
N TYR A 233 1.41 -1.52 -20.98
CA TYR A 233 0.27 -2.37 -21.32
C TYR A 233 0.77 -3.61 -22.07
N LEU A 234 0.60 -4.81 -21.52
CA LEU A 234 1.27 -6.01 -22.00
C LEU A 234 0.33 -6.98 -22.71
N HIS A 235 -0.81 -7.30 -22.08
CA HIS A 235 -1.74 -8.29 -22.60
C HIS A 235 -3.18 -7.96 -22.19
N ASN A 236 -4.15 -8.36 -23.06
CA ASN A 236 -5.59 -8.10 -22.84
C ASN A 236 -5.91 -6.61 -22.59
N CYS A 237 -5.14 -5.71 -23.19
CA CYS A 237 -5.37 -4.28 -23.14
C CYS A 237 -5.93 -3.81 -24.48
N ASP A 238 -6.72 -2.74 -24.47
CA ASP A 238 -7.20 -2.14 -25.72
C ASP A 238 -6.12 -1.26 -26.34
N PHE A 239 -5.76 -1.51 -27.58
CA PHE A 239 -4.76 -0.76 -28.33
C PHE A 239 -5.36 -0.03 -29.54
N ALA A 240 -6.69 -0.04 -29.72
CA ALA A 240 -7.36 0.35 -30.97
C ALA A 240 -7.38 1.86 -31.26
N GLN A 241 -6.88 2.71 -30.35
CA GLN A 241 -6.83 4.14 -30.60
C GLN A 241 -5.46 4.73 -30.23
N GLU A 242 -4.53 4.78 -31.19
CA GLU A 242 -3.43 5.74 -31.18
C GLU A 242 -3.97 7.14 -31.51
N GLY A 243 -4.64 7.79 -30.59
CA GLY A 243 -5.20 9.13 -30.71
C GLY A 243 -4.54 10.09 -29.75
N TYR A 244 -3.94 11.09 -30.33
CA TYR A 244 -3.33 12.30 -29.78
C TYR A 244 -3.90 12.74 -28.42
N PHE A 245 -3.13 12.63 -27.34
CA PHE A 245 -3.44 13.23 -26.06
C PHE A 245 -2.66 14.52 -25.85
N ASP A 246 -3.39 15.62 -25.72
CA ASP A 246 -2.83 16.93 -25.36
C ASP A 246 -2.51 16.93 -23.86
N VAL A 247 -1.25 17.06 -23.51
CA VAL A 247 -0.77 17.03 -22.11
C VAL A 247 -1.15 18.35 -21.44
N ARG A 248 -2.24 18.37 -20.71
CA ARG A 248 -2.55 19.46 -19.77
C ARG A 248 -2.18 19.04 -18.36
N ASP A 249 -1.33 19.84 -17.76
CA ASP A 249 -0.92 19.77 -16.37
C ASP A 249 -2.14 19.69 -15.45
N SER A 250 -2.37 18.53 -14.82
CA SER A 250 -3.47 18.35 -13.88
C SER A 250 -2.95 18.39 -12.44
N SER A 251 -3.37 19.45 -11.77
CA SER A 251 -3.13 19.76 -10.38
C SER A 251 -3.67 18.71 -9.38
N ASP A 252 -3.15 18.78 -8.17
CA ASP A 252 -3.37 17.95 -6.97
C ASP A 252 -4.82 17.64 -6.53
N ASP A 253 -5.86 18.05 -7.29
CA ASP A 253 -7.28 18.03 -6.87
C ASP A 253 -7.97 16.66 -6.90
N CYS A 254 -7.33 15.61 -7.44
CA CYS A 254 -7.91 14.26 -7.51
C CYS A 254 -7.96 13.51 -6.18
N PHE A 255 -7.40 14.05 -5.10
CA PHE A 255 -7.32 13.34 -3.82
C PHE A 255 -8.65 13.26 -3.06
N GLU A 256 -9.59 14.15 -3.34
CA GLU A 256 -10.90 14.21 -2.64
C GLU A 256 -11.99 13.36 -3.29
N VAL A 257 -11.80 12.93 -4.54
CA VAL A 257 -12.85 12.39 -5.39
C VAL A 257 -13.38 11.02 -4.94
N PHE A 258 -12.56 10.21 -4.27
CA PHE A 258 -12.93 8.84 -3.83
C PHE A 258 -13.14 8.71 -2.31
N SER A 259 -13.46 9.79 -1.62
CA SER A 259 -13.64 9.79 -0.17
C SER A 259 -15.09 9.58 0.31
N SER A 260 -16.07 9.42 -0.59
CA SER A 260 -17.46 9.17 -0.20
C SER A 260 -17.71 7.70 0.16
N PRO A 261 -18.46 7.42 1.24
CA PRO A 261 -18.72 6.08 1.77
C PRO A 261 -19.55 5.18 0.87
N GLU A 262 -20.34 5.74 -0.04
CA GLU A 262 -21.35 5.01 -0.82
C GLU A 262 -20.76 4.07 -1.89
N GLU A 263 -19.52 4.28 -2.32
CA GLU A 263 -18.91 3.48 -3.40
C GLU A 263 -18.15 2.23 -2.92
N SER A 264 -18.03 2.02 -1.60
CA SER A 264 -17.26 0.89 -1.04
C SER A 264 -18.08 -0.40 -0.85
N GLU A 265 -19.41 -0.37 -0.92
CA GLU A 265 -20.25 -1.56 -0.72
C GLU A 265 -20.30 -2.49 -1.94
N ALA A 266 -19.87 -2.03 -3.11
CA ALA A 266 -19.92 -2.81 -4.37
C ALA A 266 -18.69 -3.70 -4.63
N MET A 267 -17.74 -3.78 -3.70
CA MET A 267 -16.44 -4.44 -3.94
C MET A 267 -16.12 -5.65 -3.06
N TYR A 268 -17.16 -6.33 -2.53
CA TYR A 268 -16.96 -7.62 -1.86
C TYR A 268 -17.87 -8.71 -2.42
#